data_f1b7c3c9ac4842ea92aef80334f062dc
#
_entry.id   f1b7c3c9ac4842ea92aef80334f062dc
#
_cell.length_a   1.000
_cell.length_b   1.000
_cell.length_c   1.000
_cell.angle_alpha   90.00
_cell.angle_beta   90.00
_cell.angle_gamma   90.00
#
_symmetry.space_group_name_H-M   'P 1'
#
loop_
_entity.id
_entity.type
_entity.pdbx_description
1 polymer ?
#
loop_
_entity_poly.entity_id
_entity_poly.type
_entity_poly.pdbx_seq_one_letter_code
_entity_poly.pdbx_strand_id
1 'polypeptide(L)'
;MFHSAALVMQTTIAVIVLHGIVILFWASCYRGICFLSWQTAFYFSACSYTTVGYGDVVLPLKWQLLGPLESMVGVLMSGISVGLLFAVITHLVEGKAESRP
;
A
#
# COMPACT_ATOMS: atom_id res chain seq x y z
N MET A 1 11.54 -17.33 -19.05
CA MET A 1 11.27 -17.66 -17.65
C MET A 1 11.84 -16.62 -16.69
N PHE A 2 13.15 -16.36 -16.74
CA PHE A 2 13.77 -15.32 -15.89
C PHE A 2 13.21 -13.93 -16.13
N HIS A 3 12.94 -13.59 -17.39
CA HIS A 3 12.41 -12.28 -17.76
C HIS A 3 11.02 -12.06 -17.14
N SER A 4 10.16 -13.09 -17.17
CA SER A 4 8.82 -13.01 -16.60
C SER A 4 8.87 -12.87 -15.07
N ALA A 5 9.72 -13.64 -14.40
CA ALA A 5 9.90 -13.56 -12.96
C ALA A 5 10.45 -12.19 -12.56
N ALA A 6 11.41 -11.66 -13.33
CA ALA A 6 11.98 -10.34 -13.08
C ALA A 6 10.93 -9.25 -13.22
N LEU A 7 10.05 -9.34 -14.22
CA LEU A 7 9.00 -8.35 -14.43
C LEU A 7 7.98 -8.35 -13.29
N VAL A 8 7.56 -9.53 -12.83
CA VAL A 8 6.65 -9.64 -11.70
C VAL A 8 7.29 -9.08 -10.43
N MET A 9 8.57 -9.39 -10.20
CA MET A 9 9.31 -8.89 -9.06
C MET A 9 9.43 -7.36 -9.10
N GLN A 10 9.79 -6.80 -10.26
CA GLN A 10 9.88 -5.34 -10.43
C GLN A 10 8.54 -4.66 -10.18
N THR A 11 7.45 -5.22 -10.69
CA THR A 11 6.12 -4.67 -10.48
C THR A 11 5.75 -4.72 -9.01
N THR A 12 6.04 -5.81 -8.32
CA THR A 12 5.75 -5.96 -6.89
C THR A 12 6.54 -4.93 -6.07
N ILE A 13 7.82 -4.76 -6.37
CA ILE A 13 8.66 -3.77 -5.67
C ILE A 13 8.12 -2.36 -5.90
N ALA A 14 7.76 -2.04 -7.14
CA ALA A 14 7.20 -0.73 -7.48
C ALA A 14 5.92 -0.46 -6.72
N VAL A 15 5.05 -1.46 -6.59
CA VAL A 15 3.80 -1.35 -5.84
C VAL A 15 4.08 -1.11 -4.35
N ILE A 16 5.01 -1.85 -3.77
CA ILE A 16 5.38 -1.68 -2.35
C ILE A 16 5.93 -0.27 -2.12
N VAL A 17 6.80 0.21 -2.99
CA VAL A 17 7.36 1.56 -2.88
C VAL A 17 6.25 2.60 -2.97
N LEU A 18 5.32 2.43 -3.91
CA LEU A 18 4.18 3.35 -4.06
C LEU A 18 3.34 3.40 -2.79
N HIS A 19 3.01 2.25 -2.22
CA HIS A 19 2.26 2.20 -0.96
C HIS A 19 3.04 2.84 0.18
N GLY A 20 4.34 2.63 0.23
CA GLY A 20 5.20 3.29 1.22
C GLY A 20 5.17 4.80 1.12
N ILE A 21 5.14 5.33 -0.10
CA ILE A 21 5.02 6.77 -0.33
C ILE A 21 3.68 7.31 0.19
N VAL A 22 2.59 6.60 -0.08
CA VAL A 22 1.26 6.99 0.40
C VAL A 22 1.22 6.96 1.93
N ILE A 23 1.79 5.93 2.55
CA ILE A 23 1.87 5.84 4.01
C ILE A 23 2.67 7.02 4.57
N LEU A 24 3.78 7.38 3.94
CA LEU A 24 4.58 8.54 4.35
C LEU A 24 3.81 9.84 4.24
N PHE A 25 3.01 10.00 3.20
CA PHE A 25 2.16 11.18 3.04
C PHE A 25 1.20 11.31 4.22
N TRP A 26 0.50 10.24 4.57
CA TRP A 26 -0.41 10.25 5.71
C TRP A 26 0.35 10.45 7.03
N ALA A 27 1.53 9.83 7.16
CA ALA A 27 2.37 10.01 8.35
C ALA A 27 2.79 11.46 8.52
N SER A 28 3.11 12.15 7.43
CA SER A 28 3.46 13.57 7.47
C SER A 28 2.30 14.42 7.98
N CYS A 29 1.08 14.11 7.52
CA CYS A 29 -0.12 14.78 8.01
C CYS A 29 -0.32 14.55 9.51
N TYR A 30 -0.19 13.31 9.96
CA TYR A 30 -0.36 12.99 11.38
C TYR A 30 0.74 13.63 12.24
N ARG A 31 1.96 13.67 11.73
CA ARG A 31 3.06 14.32 12.44
C ARG A 31 2.80 15.80 12.67
N GLY A 32 2.19 16.46 11.68
CA GLY A 32 1.87 17.87 11.79
C GLY A 32 0.68 18.18 12.69
N ILE A 33 -0.28 17.23 12.80
CA ILE A 33 -1.57 17.50 13.46
C ILE A 33 -1.67 16.81 14.82
N CYS A 34 -1.23 15.55 14.93
CA CYS A 34 -1.56 14.69 16.07
C CYS A 34 -0.35 14.22 16.88
N PHE A 35 0.76 13.90 16.24
CA PHE A 35 1.87 13.24 16.90
C PHE A 35 3.13 14.10 16.91
N LEU A 36 3.90 14.00 17.99
CA LEU A 36 5.14 14.73 18.13
C LEU A 36 6.34 13.98 17.55
N SER A 37 6.20 12.68 17.32
CA SER A 37 7.27 11.82 16.83
C SER A 37 6.97 11.30 15.44
N TRP A 38 7.94 11.35 14.53
CA TRP A 38 7.82 10.74 13.21
C TRP A 38 7.63 9.22 13.28
N GLN A 39 8.30 8.58 14.23
CA GLN A 39 8.18 7.13 14.41
C GLN A 39 6.75 6.74 14.75
N THR A 40 6.14 7.46 15.71
CA THR A 40 4.75 7.19 16.10
C THR A 40 3.79 7.48 14.95
N ALA A 41 3.99 8.59 14.24
CA ALA A 41 3.15 8.95 13.10
C ALA A 41 3.23 7.92 11.98
N PHE A 42 4.42 7.48 11.64
CA PHE A 42 4.64 6.47 10.61
C PHE A 42 4.02 5.13 11.03
N TYR A 43 4.25 4.72 12.28
CA TYR A 43 3.70 3.48 12.80
C TYR A 43 2.17 3.48 12.74
N PHE A 44 1.54 4.57 13.19
CA PHE A 44 0.08 4.69 13.14
C PHE A 44 -0.41 4.66 11.70
N SER A 45 0.24 5.40 10.81
CA SER A 45 -0.14 5.44 9.41
C SER A 45 -0.04 4.07 8.75
N ALA A 46 1.07 3.36 8.98
CA ALA A 46 1.27 2.03 8.42
C ALA A 46 0.20 1.05 8.92
N CYS A 47 -0.07 1.05 10.22
CA CYS A 47 -1.09 0.17 10.81
C CYS A 47 -2.49 0.47 10.29
N SER A 48 -2.82 1.75 10.11
CA SER A 48 -4.13 2.15 9.60
C SER A 48 -4.27 1.84 8.12
N TYR A 49 -3.27 2.19 7.32
CA TYR A 49 -3.30 1.98 5.87
C TYR A 49 -3.43 0.50 5.52
N THR A 50 -2.71 -0.36 6.23
CA THR A 50 -2.73 -1.81 6.02
C THR A 50 -3.90 -2.50 6.71
N THR A 51 -4.74 -1.76 7.41
CA THR A 51 -5.91 -2.23 8.16
C THR A 51 -5.59 -3.13 9.34
N VAL A 52 -4.34 -3.13 9.83
CA VAL A 52 -3.96 -3.93 11.01
C VAL A 52 -4.65 -3.41 12.26
N GLY A 53 -4.56 -2.09 12.50
CA GLY A 53 -5.35 -1.44 13.54
C GLY A 53 -5.20 -2.02 14.94
N TYR A 54 -3.98 -2.18 15.44
CA TYR A 54 -3.77 -2.76 16.79
C TYR A 54 -4.47 -1.98 17.91
N GLY A 55 -4.63 -0.66 17.75
CA GLY A 55 -5.26 0.16 18.78
C GLY A 55 -4.33 0.58 19.91
N ASP A 56 -3.04 0.29 19.83
CA ASP A 56 -2.05 0.71 20.80
C ASP A 56 -1.66 2.19 20.65
N VAL A 57 -1.82 2.73 19.46
CA VAL A 57 -1.69 4.16 19.17
C VAL A 57 -2.97 4.61 18.51
N VAL A 58 -3.60 5.64 19.05
CA VAL A 58 -4.88 6.15 18.53
C VAL A 58 -4.79 7.65 18.35
N LEU A 59 -5.64 8.17 17.46
CA LEU A 59 -5.73 9.61 17.23
C LEU A 59 -6.56 10.27 18.34
N PRO A 60 -6.32 11.58 18.58
CA PRO A 60 -7.21 12.35 19.43
C PRO A 60 -8.64 12.30 18.91
N LEU A 61 -9.61 12.41 19.81
CA LEU A 61 -11.02 12.31 19.48
C LEU A 61 -11.41 13.24 18.32
N LYS A 62 -10.83 14.43 18.28
CA LYS A 62 -11.10 15.42 17.24
C LYS A 62 -10.76 14.91 15.84
N TRP A 63 -9.74 14.05 15.71
CA TRP A 63 -9.22 13.57 14.44
C TRP A 63 -9.43 12.07 14.23
N GLN A 64 -10.24 11.42 15.09
CA GLN A 64 -10.32 9.97 15.11
C GLN A 64 -10.84 9.36 13.79
N LEU A 65 -11.63 10.11 13.01
CA LEU A 65 -12.17 9.59 11.75
C LEU A 65 -11.12 9.48 10.65
N LEU A 66 -9.99 10.13 10.80
CA LEU A 66 -8.91 10.05 9.79
C LEU A 66 -8.33 8.64 9.70
N GLY A 67 -8.27 7.90 10.81
CA GLY A 67 -7.77 6.53 10.80
C GLY A 67 -8.60 5.62 9.89
N PRO A 68 -9.91 5.51 10.10
CA PRO A 68 -10.78 4.73 9.22
C PRO A 68 -10.76 5.21 7.77
N LEU A 69 -10.68 6.52 7.53
CA LEU A 69 -10.57 7.05 6.17
C LEU A 69 -9.29 6.56 5.49
N GLU A 70 -8.17 6.60 6.19
CA GLU A 70 -6.93 6.06 5.66
C GLU A 70 -7.04 4.56 5.38
N SER A 71 -7.70 3.82 6.27
CA SER A 71 -7.92 2.39 6.08
C SER A 71 -8.73 2.10 4.82
N MET A 72 -9.75 2.90 4.54
CA MET A 72 -10.52 2.79 3.30
C MET A 72 -9.65 3.02 2.07
N VAL A 73 -8.83 4.05 2.11
CA VAL A 73 -7.89 4.32 1.02
C VAL A 73 -6.93 3.15 0.83
N GLY A 74 -6.41 2.60 1.93
CA GLY A 74 -5.51 1.46 1.90
C GLY A 74 -6.14 0.23 1.27
N VAL A 75 -7.39 -0.07 1.62
CA VAL A 75 -8.12 -1.20 1.04
C VAL A 75 -8.31 -1.01 -0.46
N LEU A 76 -8.74 0.18 -0.88
CA LEU A 76 -8.95 0.47 -2.30
C LEU A 76 -7.64 0.40 -3.08
N MET A 77 -6.57 0.96 -2.54
CA MET A 77 -5.25 0.93 -3.18
C MET A 77 -4.70 -0.48 -3.26
N SER A 78 -4.93 -1.29 -2.22
CA SER A 78 -4.53 -2.70 -2.23
C SER A 78 -5.27 -3.47 -3.31
N GLY A 79 -6.56 -3.21 -3.49
CA GLY A 79 -7.35 -3.82 -4.55
C GLY A 79 -6.84 -3.46 -5.93
N ILE A 80 -6.53 -2.20 -6.16
CA ILE A 80 -5.95 -1.74 -7.44
C ILE A 80 -4.61 -2.43 -7.68
N SER A 81 -3.78 -2.57 -6.66
CA SER A 81 -2.47 -3.21 -6.77
C SER A 81 -2.59 -4.69 -7.11
N VAL A 82 -3.51 -5.40 -6.47
CA VAL A 82 -3.79 -6.81 -6.79
C VAL A 82 -4.28 -6.93 -8.23
N GLY A 83 -5.14 -6.03 -8.66
CA GLY A 83 -5.61 -5.98 -10.04
C GLY A 83 -4.49 -5.77 -11.04
N LEU A 84 -3.56 -4.87 -10.73
CA LEU A 84 -2.40 -4.62 -11.58
C LEU A 84 -1.50 -5.85 -11.68
N LEU A 85 -1.21 -6.50 -10.54
CA LEU A 85 -0.39 -7.71 -10.54
C LEU A 85 -1.07 -8.83 -11.33
N PHE A 86 -2.39 -8.98 -11.17
CA PHE A 86 -3.17 -9.96 -11.94
C PHE A 86 -3.06 -9.67 -13.44
N ALA A 87 -3.19 -8.40 -13.83
CA ALA A 87 -3.09 -8.00 -15.23
C ALA A 87 -1.70 -8.32 -15.80
N VAL A 88 -0.63 -8.04 -15.06
CA VAL A 88 0.74 -8.35 -15.49
C VAL A 88 0.92 -9.85 -15.67
N ILE A 89 0.48 -10.65 -14.70
CA ILE A 89 0.62 -12.10 -14.75
C ILE A 89 -0.20 -12.67 -15.93
N THR A 90 -1.42 -12.20 -16.12
CA THR A 90 -2.28 -12.62 -17.22
C THR A 90 -1.64 -12.29 -18.57
N HIS A 91 -1.11 -11.08 -18.70
CA HIS A 91 -0.42 -10.67 -19.93
C HIS A 91 0.77 -11.57 -20.26
N LEU A 92 1.57 -11.93 -19.24
CA LEU A 92 2.71 -12.82 -19.45
C LEU A 92 2.28 -14.23 -19.84
N VAL A 93 1.21 -14.74 -19.21
CA VAL A 93 0.68 -16.08 -19.54
C VAL A 93 0.15 -16.10 -20.96
N GLU A 94 -0.62 -15.10 -21.36
CA GLU A 94 -1.16 -14.98 -22.71
C GLU A 94 -0.05 -14.82 -23.74
N GLY A 95 0.95 -14.01 -23.47
CA GLY A 95 2.11 -13.84 -24.33
C GLY A 95 2.85 -15.14 -24.54
N LYS A 96 3.01 -15.95 -23.50
CA LYS A 96 3.62 -17.28 -23.60
C LYS A 96 2.79 -18.21 -24.48
N ALA A 97 1.46 -18.20 -24.31
CA ALA A 97 0.57 -19.05 -25.10
C ALA A 97 0.63 -18.67 -26.58
N GLU A 98 0.66 -17.38 -26.89
CA GLU A 98 0.74 -16.87 -28.26
C GLU A 98 2.07 -17.20 -28.93
N SER A 99 3.18 -17.24 -28.16
CA SER A 99 4.49 -17.51 -28.71
C SER A 99 4.76 -18.99 -28.98
N ARG A 100 3.89 -19.88 -28.57
CA ARG A 100 4.00 -21.31 -28.86
C ARG A 100 3.59 -21.60 -30.30
N PRO A 101 4.40 -22.39 -31.05
CA PRO A 101 4.06 -22.75 -32.42
C PRO A 101 2.83 -23.68 -32.49
#